data_7dde60083fda2f42caf1327f0367a3f6
#
_entry.id   7dde60083fda2f42caf1327f0367a3f6
#
_cell.length_a   1.000
_cell.length_b   1.000
_cell.length_c   1.000
_cell.angle_alpha   90.00
_cell.angle_beta   90.00
_cell.angle_gamma   90.00
#
_symmetry.space_group_name_H-M   'P 1'
#
loop_
_entity.id
_entity.type
_entity.pdbx_description
1 polymer ?
#
loop_
_entity_poly.entity_id
_entity_poly.type
_entity_poly.pdbx_seq_one_letter_code
_entity_poly.pdbx_strand_id
1 'polypeptide(L)'
;SSAASDVYKRQVKGYFEDKGIMNKRSCEIERLAMGCTGVKRTTGQHPGGIVVVPDYMDVSDFTPFQFPAEDPTSAWRTTHFDYHAIDQDLLKLDILGHSDPTQLRLIQELSGTDILKVPLDDKDTMSIFTSTKVLGVTNEQIMCDTGTLGIPEFGTPFTISMVAETKPTTFAELIKISGLSHGTDVWLGNAQE
;
A
#
# COMPACT_ATOMS: atom_id res chain seq x y z
N SER A 1 8.00 17.08 5.54
CA SER A 1 8.01 18.14 4.52
C SER A 1 9.36 18.39 3.86
N SER A 2 10.50 18.17 4.52
CA SER A 2 11.83 18.35 3.90
C SER A 2 12.10 17.33 2.78
N ALA A 3 11.75 16.06 2.97
CA ALA A 3 11.96 15.00 1.98
C ALA A 3 11.20 15.24 0.67
N ALA A 4 9.95 15.72 0.73
CA ALA A 4 9.18 16.07 -0.46
C ALA A 4 9.83 17.22 -1.24
N SER A 5 10.32 18.24 -0.54
CA SER A 5 11.06 19.37 -1.16
C SER A 5 12.30 18.89 -1.91
N ASP A 6 13.06 17.96 -1.36
CA ASP A 6 14.27 17.42 -2.00
C ASP A 6 13.98 16.56 -3.23
N VAL A 7 12.83 15.87 -3.26
CA VAL A 7 12.37 15.15 -4.46
C VAL A 7 12.06 16.14 -5.58
N TYR A 8 11.30 17.20 -5.30
CA TYR A 8 10.99 18.23 -6.29
C TYR A 8 12.23 18.96 -6.80
N LYS A 9 13.20 19.27 -5.93
CA LYS A 9 14.47 19.88 -6.34
C LYS A 9 15.22 18.99 -7.34
N ARG A 10 15.29 17.67 -7.09
CA ARG A 10 15.91 16.72 -8.02
C ARG A 10 15.18 16.64 -9.36
N GLN A 11 13.85 16.65 -9.36
CA GLN A 11 13.05 16.63 -10.59
C GLN A 11 13.25 17.90 -11.42
N VAL A 12 13.20 19.07 -10.80
CA VAL A 12 13.43 20.35 -11.49
C VAL A 12 14.85 20.42 -12.04
N LYS A 13 15.85 19.97 -11.28
CA LYS A 13 17.23 19.91 -11.76
C LYS A 13 17.39 18.98 -12.96
N GLY A 14 16.86 17.76 -12.87
CA GLY A 14 16.87 16.76 -13.96
C GLY A 14 16.21 17.30 -15.24
N TYR A 15 15.06 17.97 -15.11
CA TYR A 15 14.41 18.62 -16.27
C TYR A 15 15.32 19.61 -17.00
N PHE A 16 16.06 20.44 -16.25
CA PHE A 16 16.98 21.40 -16.87
C PHE A 16 18.19 20.70 -17.48
N GLU A 17 18.72 19.67 -16.85
CA GLU A 17 19.81 18.85 -17.39
C GLU A 17 19.39 18.19 -18.71
N ASP A 18 18.21 17.58 -18.78
CA ASP A 18 17.66 16.96 -19.98
C ASP A 18 17.46 17.97 -21.14
N LYS A 19 17.17 19.21 -20.80
CA LYS A 19 17.04 20.31 -21.78
C LYS A 19 18.37 21.00 -22.11
N GLY A 20 19.50 20.55 -21.54
CA GLY A 20 20.81 21.15 -21.75
C GLY A 20 20.98 22.54 -21.12
N ILE A 21 20.14 22.90 -20.16
CA ILE A 21 20.14 24.19 -19.48
C ILE A 21 20.96 24.06 -18.20
N MET A 22 22.24 24.38 -18.22
CA MET A 22 23.17 24.16 -17.12
C MET A 22 23.41 25.40 -16.21
N ASN A 23 22.78 26.53 -16.50
CA ASN A 23 23.08 27.82 -15.84
C ASN A 23 22.06 28.26 -14.79
N LYS A 24 21.22 27.37 -14.30
CA LYS A 24 20.23 27.70 -13.27
C LYS A 24 20.87 27.72 -11.89
N ARG A 25 20.68 28.83 -11.17
CA ARG A 25 21.11 28.96 -9.78
C ARG A 25 20.27 28.09 -8.84
N SER A 26 20.84 27.64 -7.74
CA SER A 26 20.13 26.85 -6.73
C SER A 26 18.86 27.53 -6.22
N CYS A 27 18.90 28.85 -6.03
CA CYS A 27 17.73 29.61 -5.59
C CYS A 27 16.57 29.58 -6.61
N GLU A 28 16.88 29.55 -7.92
CA GLU A 28 15.85 29.43 -8.95
C GLU A 28 15.27 28.01 -8.99
N ILE A 29 16.09 26.99 -8.82
CA ILE A 29 15.64 25.61 -8.70
C ILE A 29 14.73 25.46 -7.47
N GLU A 30 15.11 26.05 -6.34
CA GLU A 30 14.30 26.05 -5.12
C GLU A 30 12.96 26.77 -5.30
N ARG A 31 12.98 27.92 -5.94
CA ARG A 31 11.74 28.68 -6.23
C ARG A 31 10.77 27.85 -7.09
N LEU A 32 11.25 27.21 -8.13
CA LEU A 32 10.45 26.36 -9.01
C LEU A 32 9.95 25.10 -8.29
N ALA A 33 10.82 24.48 -7.48
CA ALA A 33 10.43 23.32 -6.68
C ALA A 33 9.34 23.66 -5.65
N MET A 34 9.43 24.83 -5.02
CA MET A 34 8.38 25.33 -4.11
C MET A 34 7.07 25.58 -4.85
N GLY A 35 7.12 26.14 -6.08
CA GLY A 35 5.95 26.35 -6.91
C GLY A 35 5.27 25.04 -7.38
N CYS A 36 6.01 23.94 -7.44
CA CYS A 36 5.47 22.62 -7.76
C CYS A 36 4.88 21.89 -6.55
N THR A 37 5.13 22.38 -5.32
CA THR A 37 4.63 21.73 -4.12
C THR A 37 3.11 21.87 -4.02
N GLY A 38 2.43 20.76 -3.77
CA GLY A 38 0.96 20.71 -3.68
C GLY A 38 0.23 20.68 -5.03
N VAL A 39 0.95 20.77 -6.15
CA VAL A 39 0.35 20.61 -7.47
C VAL A 39 0.17 19.13 -7.77
N LYS A 40 -1.04 18.73 -8.13
CA LYS A 40 -1.33 17.35 -8.55
C LYS A 40 -0.63 17.05 -9.87
N ARG A 41 0.08 15.93 -9.93
CA ARG A 41 0.87 15.54 -11.11
C ARG A 41 0.10 14.58 -12.00
N THR A 42 -0.58 13.63 -11.40
CA THR A 42 -1.32 12.57 -12.10
C THR A 42 -2.62 12.30 -11.39
N THR A 43 -3.53 11.64 -12.08
CA THR A 43 -4.77 11.11 -11.53
C THR A 43 -4.73 9.59 -11.62
N GLY A 44 -5.35 8.92 -10.68
CA GLY A 44 -5.47 7.49 -10.65
C GLY A 44 -6.85 7.07 -10.20
N GLN A 45 -7.20 5.83 -10.49
CA GLN A 45 -8.41 5.22 -9.99
C GLN A 45 -8.14 4.52 -8.67
N HIS A 46 -8.95 4.78 -7.64
CA HIS A 46 -8.94 3.98 -6.42
C HIS A 46 -9.46 2.57 -6.73
N PRO A 47 -8.77 1.49 -6.33
CA PRO A 47 -9.09 0.13 -6.78
C PRO A 47 -10.43 -0.40 -6.26
N GLY A 48 -10.96 0.12 -5.17
CA GLY A 48 -12.18 -0.37 -4.54
C GLY A 48 -13.16 0.72 -4.10
N GLY A 49 -12.80 2.00 -4.23
CA GLY A 49 -13.64 3.11 -3.82
C GLY A 49 -14.64 3.51 -4.92
N ILE A 50 -15.93 3.42 -4.61
CA ILE A 50 -17.02 3.83 -5.51
C ILE A 50 -17.82 4.93 -4.81
N VAL A 51 -17.92 6.08 -5.45
CA VAL A 51 -18.74 7.19 -4.97
C VAL A 51 -20.18 6.97 -5.45
N VAL A 52 -21.13 7.06 -4.53
CA VAL A 52 -22.56 6.93 -4.80
C VAL A 52 -23.16 8.31 -4.95
N VAL A 53 -23.70 8.58 -6.13
CA VAL A 53 -24.44 9.82 -6.43
C VAL A 53 -25.94 9.51 -6.29
N PRO A 54 -26.72 10.34 -5.57
CA PRO A 54 -28.17 10.18 -5.49
C PRO A 54 -28.82 10.22 -6.89
N ASP A 55 -29.84 9.41 -7.11
CA ASP A 55 -30.51 9.28 -8.42
C ASP A 55 -31.24 10.52 -8.93
N TYR A 56 -31.52 11.46 -8.02
CA TYR A 56 -32.15 12.75 -8.31
C TYR A 56 -31.13 13.91 -8.54
N MET A 57 -29.83 13.59 -8.53
CA MET A 57 -28.72 14.55 -8.74
C MET A 57 -27.76 14.05 -9.81
N ASP A 58 -26.98 14.95 -10.37
CA ASP A 58 -25.91 14.62 -11.31
C ASP A 58 -24.55 14.71 -10.63
N VAL A 59 -23.59 13.92 -11.09
CA VAL A 59 -22.23 13.95 -10.55
C VAL A 59 -21.58 15.32 -10.70
N SER A 60 -21.95 16.08 -11.75
CA SER A 60 -21.47 17.42 -12.00
C SER A 60 -21.94 18.47 -11.00
N ASP A 61 -22.97 18.17 -10.20
CA ASP A 61 -23.39 19.01 -9.08
C ASP A 61 -22.36 19.03 -7.95
N PHE A 62 -21.51 18.00 -7.86
CA PHE A 62 -20.53 17.83 -6.80
C PHE A 62 -19.09 18.03 -7.28
N THR A 63 -18.76 17.50 -8.46
CA THR A 63 -17.38 17.48 -8.95
C THR A 63 -17.34 17.32 -10.47
N PRO A 64 -16.39 17.95 -11.16
CA PRO A 64 -16.03 17.49 -12.49
C PRO A 64 -15.57 16.03 -12.45
N PHE A 65 -15.76 15.31 -13.52
CA PHE A 65 -15.28 13.93 -13.64
C PHE A 65 -14.36 13.78 -14.85
N GLN A 66 -13.53 12.76 -14.82
CA GLN A 66 -12.50 12.54 -15.83
C GLN A 66 -12.25 11.07 -16.08
N PHE A 67 -11.52 10.75 -17.12
CA PHE A 67 -11.00 9.41 -17.34
C PHE A 67 -9.81 9.15 -16.40
N PRO A 68 -9.74 7.97 -15.74
CA PRO A 68 -8.58 7.63 -14.92
C PRO A 68 -7.32 7.58 -15.78
N ALA A 69 -6.22 8.16 -15.28
CA ALA A 69 -4.93 8.27 -15.99
C ALA A 69 -5.04 8.85 -17.42
N GLU A 70 -6.05 9.68 -17.67
CA GLU A 70 -6.32 10.29 -18.99
C GLU A 70 -6.61 9.28 -20.12
N ASP A 71 -6.98 8.05 -19.78
CA ASP A 71 -7.32 7.00 -20.73
C ASP A 71 -8.80 7.07 -21.17
N PRO A 72 -9.08 7.58 -22.37
CA PRO A 72 -10.45 7.73 -22.86
C PRO A 72 -11.15 6.40 -23.17
N THR A 73 -10.41 5.29 -23.20
CA THR A 73 -10.95 3.95 -23.42
C THR A 73 -11.48 3.31 -22.15
N SER A 74 -11.18 3.88 -20.99
CA SER A 74 -11.66 3.37 -19.70
C SER A 74 -13.19 3.40 -19.63
N ALA A 75 -13.77 2.30 -19.17
CA ALA A 75 -15.19 2.21 -18.85
C ALA A 75 -15.57 3.03 -17.59
N TRP A 76 -14.59 3.38 -16.77
CA TRP A 76 -14.77 4.09 -15.52
C TRP A 76 -14.54 5.58 -15.69
N ARG A 77 -15.15 6.34 -14.78
CA ARG A 77 -14.87 7.76 -14.55
C ARG A 77 -14.43 7.93 -13.12
N THR A 78 -13.57 8.91 -12.89
CA THR A 78 -13.14 9.29 -11.55
C THR A 78 -13.55 10.73 -11.26
N THR A 79 -13.78 11.04 -10.01
CA THR A 79 -13.97 12.42 -9.58
C THR A 79 -12.71 13.21 -9.81
N HIS A 80 -12.84 14.47 -10.25
CA HIS A 80 -11.69 15.36 -10.38
C HIS A 80 -11.23 15.87 -9.01
N PHE A 81 -12.19 16.19 -8.14
CA PHE A 81 -11.88 16.57 -6.77
C PHE A 81 -11.43 15.36 -5.97
N ASP A 82 -10.50 15.59 -5.07
CA ASP A 82 -10.15 14.63 -4.02
C ASP A 82 -11.40 14.31 -3.19
N TYR A 83 -11.59 13.03 -2.85
CA TYR A 83 -12.77 12.61 -2.09
C TYR A 83 -12.90 13.37 -0.76
N HIS A 84 -11.79 13.67 -0.08
CA HIS A 84 -11.82 14.45 1.17
C HIS A 84 -12.39 15.87 1.03
N ALA A 85 -12.49 16.40 -0.17
CA ALA A 85 -13.14 17.67 -0.44
C ALA A 85 -14.67 17.56 -0.61
N ILE A 86 -15.19 16.36 -0.80
CA ILE A 86 -16.61 16.08 -1.07
C ILE A 86 -17.17 14.96 -0.17
N ASP A 87 -16.44 14.56 0.85
CA ASP A 87 -16.79 13.42 1.72
C ASP A 87 -18.00 13.67 2.63
N GLN A 88 -18.34 14.93 2.83
CA GLN A 88 -19.54 15.32 3.58
C GLN A 88 -20.81 15.33 2.73
N ASP A 89 -20.67 15.37 1.42
CA ASP A 89 -21.77 15.49 0.47
C ASP A 89 -22.13 14.16 -0.19
N LEU A 90 -21.14 13.26 -0.37
CA LEU A 90 -21.29 12.01 -1.09
C LEU A 90 -20.78 10.81 -0.29
N LEU A 91 -21.54 9.74 -0.33
CA LEU A 91 -21.11 8.45 0.23
C LEU A 91 -20.10 7.77 -0.68
N LYS A 92 -19.02 7.30 -0.09
CA LYS A 92 -18.07 6.39 -0.75
C LYS A 92 -18.21 4.98 -0.17
N LEU A 93 -18.36 4.02 -1.03
CA LEU A 93 -18.28 2.60 -0.70
C LEU A 93 -16.89 2.09 -1.04
N ASP A 94 -16.16 1.56 -0.08
CA ASP A 94 -14.89 0.90 -0.29
C ASP A 94 -15.12 -0.62 -0.37
N ILE A 95 -15.04 -1.14 -1.59
CA ILE A 95 -15.28 -2.57 -1.87
C ILE A 95 -13.95 -3.18 -2.29
N LEU A 96 -13.27 -3.81 -1.34
CA LEU A 96 -12.00 -4.48 -1.56
C LEU A 96 -12.19 -5.98 -1.42
N GLY A 97 -11.97 -6.70 -2.51
CA GLY A 97 -11.99 -8.16 -2.51
C GLY A 97 -10.73 -8.73 -1.90
N HIS A 98 -10.88 -9.73 -1.03
CA HIS A 98 -9.77 -10.52 -0.49
C HIS A 98 -9.78 -11.92 -1.10
N SER A 99 -8.62 -12.45 -1.44
CA SER A 99 -8.45 -13.84 -1.88
C SER A 99 -8.34 -14.83 -0.71
N ASP A 100 -8.00 -14.35 0.49
CA ASP A 100 -7.74 -15.20 1.65
C ASP A 100 -8.95 -16.07 2.07
N PRO A 101 -10.18 -15.56 2.13
CA PRO A 101 -11.34 -16.41 2.45
C PRO A 101 -11.55 -17.54 1.44
N THR A 102 -11.27 -17.31 0.16
CA THR A 102 -11.34 -18.33 -0.88
C THR A 102 -10.27 -19.40 -0.69
N GLN A 103 -9.05 -18.99 -0.37
CA GLN A 103 -7.94 -19.91 -0.08
C GLN A 103 -8.23 -20.74 1.17
N LEU A 104 -8.70 -20.14 2.24
CA LEU A 104 -9.07 -20.85 3.48
C LEU A 104 -10.19 -21.87 3.23
N ARG A 105 -11.19 -21.51 2.44
CA ARG A 105 -12.25 -22.44 2.06
C ARG A 105 -11.71 -23.62 1.26
N LEU A 106 -10.82 -23.37 0.30
CA LEU A 106 -10.19 -24.45 -0.47
C LEU A 106 -9.36 -25.38 0.42
N ILE A 107 -8.58 -24.81 1.36
CA ILE A 107 -7.81 -25.60 2.32
C ILE A 107 -8.75 -26.46 3.17
N GLN A 108 -9.86 -25.92 3.64
CA GLN A 108 -10.87 -26.67 4.39
C GLN A 108 -11.44 -27.82 3.56
N GLU A 109 -11.80 -27.58 2.30
CA GLU A 109 -12.36 -28.59 1.40
C GLU A 109 -11.34 -29.72 1.10
N LEU A 110 -10.06 -29.37 0.88
CA LEU A 110 -9.01 -30.34 0.56
C LEU A 110 -8.53 -31.13 1.80
N SER A 111 -8.46 -30.52 2.96
CA SER A 111 -7.94 -31.14 4.19
C SER A 111 -9.01 -31.82 5.05
N GLY A 112 -10.28 -31.45 4.86
CA GLY A 112 -11.37 -31.84 5.75
C GLY A 112 -11.31 -31.17 7.12
N THR A 113 -10.42 -30.20 7.33
CA THR A 113 -10.21 -29.50 8.62
C THR A 113 -11.09 -28.26 8.69
N ASP A 114 -11.85 -28.12 9.76
CA ASP A 114 -12.60 -26.90 10.02
C ASP A 114 -11.63 -25.77 10.40
N ILE A 115 -11.51 -24.75 9.53
CA ILE A 115 -10.59 -23.62 9.74
C ILE A 115 -10.89 -22.80 10.99
N LEU A 116 -12.13 -22.82 11.50
CA LEU A 116 -12.51 -22.12 12.71
C LEU A 116 -12.03 -22.80 13.99
N LYS A 117 -11.57 -24.06 13.86
CA LYS A 117 -11.06 -24.86 14.99
C LYS A 117 -9.53 -24.97 14.99
N VAL A 118 -8.86 -24.34 14.03
CA VAL A 118 -7.38 -24.32 13.99
C VAL A 118 -6.85 -23.54 15.18
N PRO A 119 -5.92 -24.11 15.98
CA PRO A 119 -5.33 -23.41 17.11
C PRO A 119 -4.43 -22.27 16.61
N LEU A 120 -4.52 -21.11 17.26
CA LEU A 120 -3.73 -19.93 16.91
C LEU A 120 -2.40 -19.81 17.68
N ASP A 121 -2.14 -20.78 18.54
CA ASP A 121 -0.97 -20.83 19.45
C ASP A 121 -0.05 -22.02 19.19
N ASP A 122 -0.21 -22.68 18.04
CA ASP A 122 0.68 -23.79 17.65
C ASP A 122 2.11 -23.29 17.49
N LYS A 123 3.04 -23.88 18.25
CA LYS A 123 4.43 -23.41 18.34
C LYS A 123 5.22 -23.62 17.07
N ASP A 124 4.97 -24.71 16.36
CA ASP A 124 5.67 -25.02 15.10
C ASP A 124 5.23 -24.04 14.02
N THR A 125 3.93 -23.79 13.92
CA THR A 125 3.38 -22.77 13.01
C THR A 125 3.90 -21.37 13.35
N MET A 126 3.94 -20.99 14.61
CA MET A 126 4.49 -19.70 15.04
C MET A 126 5.98 -19.57 14.74
N SER A 127 6.74 -20.67 14.79
CA SER A 127 8.17 -20.65 14.49
C SER A 127 8.51 -20.28 13.04
N ILE A 128 7.53 -20.38 12.11
CA ILE A 128 7.69 -20.00 10.69
C ILE A 128 8.02 -18.52 10.55
N PHE A 129 7.54 -17.68 11.46
CA PHE A 129 7.78 -16.24 11.43
C PHE A 129 9.23 -15.88 11.85
N THR A 130 9.96 -16.77 12.46
CA THR A 130 11.33 -16.53 12.92
C THR A 130 12.37 -17.49 12.34
N SER A 131 11.94 -18.53 11.63
CA SER A 131 12.81 -19.60 11.14
C SER A 131 12.16 -20.35 9.98
N THR A 132 12.99 -20.94 9.13
CA THR A 132 12.56 -21.87 8.05
C THR A 132 12.61 -23.34 8.48
N LYS A 133 13.13 -23.62 9.67
CA LYS A 133 13.48 -24.98 10.12
C LYS A 133 12.32 -25.95 10.11
N VAL A 134 11.15 -25.53 10.58
CA VAL A 134 9.97 -26.40 10.64
C VAL A 134 9.43 -26.78 9.26
N LEU A 135 9.74 -25.96 8.25
CA LEU A 135 9.40 -26.24 6.84
C LEU A 135 10.36 -27.25 6.17
N GLY A 136 11.43 -27.64 6.86
CA GLY A 136 12.42 -28.57 6.33
C GLY A 136 13.30 -27.98 5.20
N VAL A 137 13.36 -26.66 5.11
CA VAL A 137 14.18 -25.94 4.11
C VAL A 137 15.18 -25.02 4.81
N THR A 138 16.26 -24.65 4.10
CA THR A 138 17.22 -23.66 4.61
C THR A 138 16.90 -22.27 4.07
N ASN A 139 17.42 -21.24 4.75
CA ASN A 139 17.27 -19.84 4.31
C ASN A 139 17.85 -19.64 2.89
N GLU A 140 18.95 -20.31 2.57
CA GLU A 140 19.60 -20.23 1.25
C GLU A 140 18.73 -20.83 0.15
N GLN A 141 18.02 -21.94 0.44
CA GLN A 141 17.16 -22.59 -0.54
C GLN A 141 15.98 -21.71 -0.96
N ILE A 142 15.43 -20.93 -0.05
CA ILE A 142 14.29 -20.07 -0.32
C ILE A 142 14.68 -18.58 -0.40
N MET A 143 15.96 -18.26 -0.20
CA MET A 143 16.47 -16.87 -0.20
C MET A 143 15.69 -15.94 0.74
N CYS A 144 15.33 -16.44 1.92
CA CYS A 144 14.55 -15.72 2.91
C CYS A 144 14.90 -16.19 4.32
N ASP A 145 15.01 -15.25 5.26
CA ASP A 145 15.35 -15.53 6.66
C ASP A 145 14.15 -16.02 7.49
N THR A 146 12.96 -15.97 6.92
CA THR A 146 11.72 -16.43 7.55
C THR A 146 10.97 -17.39 6.64
N GLY A 147 10.12 -18.23 7.18
CA GLY A 147 9.25 -19.14 6.42
C GLY A 147 7.98 -18.49 5.85
N THR A 148 7.95 -17.16 5.73
CA THR A 148 6.71 -16.40 5.49
C THR A 148 6.43 -16.04 4.04
N LEU A 149 7.27 -16.45 3.08
CA LEU A 149 7.13 -16.12 1.65
C LEU A 149 5.75 -16.44 1.05
N GLY A 150 5.14 -17.54 1.46
CA GLY A 150 3.82 -17.97 1.00
C GLY A 150 2.66 -17.50 1.86
N ILE A 151 2.90 -16.73 2.91
CA ILE A 151 1.86 -16.27 3.82
C ILE A 151 1.35 -14.91 3.32
N PRO A 152 0.03 -14.77 3.05
CA PRO A 152 -0.56 -13.50 2.65
C PRO A 152 -0.17 -12.37 3.61
N GLU A 153 0.16 -11.20 3.06
CA GLU A 153 0.62 -9.99 3.75
C GLU A 153 2.01 -10.10 4.43
N PHE A 154 2.47 -11.29 4.83
CA PHE A 154 3.76 -11.51 5.47
C PHE A 154 4.89 -11.94 4.53
N GLY A 155 4.59 -12.14 3.24
CA GLY A 155 5.55 -12.55 2.21
C GLY A 155 6.18 -11.41 1.42
N THR A 156 5.88 -10.14 1.72
CA THR A 156 6.51 -8.99 1.06
C THR A 156 7.88 -8.69 1.67
N PRO A 157 8.85 -8.17 0.90
CA PRO A 157 10.17 -7.81 1.45
C PRO A 157 10.08 -6.89 2.67
N PHE A 158 9.17 -5.94 2.64
CA PHE A 158 8.95 -4.99 3.75
C PHE A 158 8.50 -5.71 5.01
N THR A 159 7.47 -6.56 4.92
CA THR A 159 6.95 -7.27 6.10
C THR A 159 7.90 -8.35 6.59
N ILE A 160 8.65 -9.02 5.68
CA ILE A 160 9.70 -9.96 6.05
C ILE A 160 10.77 -9.26 6.90
N SER A 161 11.20 -8.05 6.53
CA SER A 161 12.16 -7.29 7.33
C SER A 161 11.61 -6.93 8.71
N MET A 162 10.35 -6.51 8.80
CA MET A 162 9.69 -6.23 10.08
C MET A 162 9.67 -7.46 10.99
N VAL A 163 9.29 -8.61 10.44
CA VAL A 163 9.21 -9.88 11.18
C VAL A 163 10.59 -10.37 11.61
N ALA A 164 11.60 -10.25 10.74
CA ALA A 164 12.98 -10.61 11.06
C ALA A 164 13.57 -9.75 12.19
N GLU A 165 13.18 -8.50 12.26
CA GLU A 165 13.60 -7.53 13.29
C GLU A 165 12.86 -7.74 14.61
N THR A 166 11.53 -7.89 14.58
CA THR A 166 10.67 -7.99 15.77
C THR A 166 10.61 -9.40 16.38
N LYS A 167 10.88 -10.44 15.59
CA LYS A 167 10.88 -11.86 15.99
C LYS A 167 9.65 -12.27 16.80
N PRO A 168 8.44 -12.14 16.26
CA PRO A 168 7.21 -12.42 16.96
C PRO A 168 7.11 -13.89 17.36
N THR A 169 6.60 -14.14 18.57
CA THR A 169 6.43 -15.48 19.14
C THR A 169 4.98 -15.79 19.47
N THR A 170 4.11 -14.80 19.39
CA THR A 170 2.69 -14.92 19.72
C THR A 170 1.81 -14.37 18.60
N PHE A 171 0.58 -14.90 18.51
CA PHE A 171 -0.41 -14.41 17.55
C PHE A 171 -0.78 -12.94 17.78
N ALA A 172 -0.80 -12.51 19.04
CA ALA A 172 -1.07 -11.09 19.37
C ALA A 172 0.01 -10.14 18.83
N GLU A 173 1.27 -10.58 18.81
CA GLU A 173 2.38 -9.82 18.20
C GLU A 173 2.22 -9.76 16.67
N LEU A 174 1.80 -10.86 16.03
CA LEU A 174 1.52 -10.87 14.60
C LEU A 174 0.41 -9.89 14.20
N ILE A 175 -0.66 -9.79 15.01
CA ILE A 175 -1.73 -8.81 14.78
C ILE A 175 -1.17 -7.37 14.82
N LYS A 176 -0.29 -7.07 15.77
CA LYS A 176 0.35 -5.75 15.87
C LYS A 176 1.22 -5.46 14.66
N ILE A 177 2.07 -6.41 14.25
CA ILE A 177 2.95 -6.27 13.09
C ILE A 177 2.12 -6.09 11.81
N SER A 178 1.06 -6.87 11.63
CA SER A 178 0.13 -6.71 10.51
C SER A 178 -0.47 -5.31 10.48
N GLY A 179 -0.95 -4.80 11.61
CA GLY A 179 -1.45 -3.42 11.69
C GLY A 179 -0.40 -2.37 11.30
N LEU A 180 0.82 -2.52 11.81
CA LEU A 180 1.93 -1.60 11.54
C LEU A 180 2.49 -1.70 10.11
N SER A 181 2.21 -2.77 9.37
CA SER A 181 2.65 -2.95 7.98
C SER A 181 1.82 -2.17 6.96
N HIS A 182 0.68 -1.58 7.35
CA HIS A 182 -0.24 -0.86 6.47
C HIS A 182 0.19 0.58 6.16
N GLY A 183 1.45 0.85 6.13
CA GLY A 183 2.06 2.11 5.74
C GLY A 183 3.52 2.15 6.14
N THR A 184 4.41 2.43 5.18
CA THR A 184 5.85 2.52 5.46
C THR A 184 6.17 3.55 6.54
N ASP A 185 5.49 4.68 6.54
CA ASP A 185 5.67 5.76 7.50
C ASP A 185 5.10 5.44 8.90
N VAL A 186 4.28 4.41 9.02
CA VAL A 186 3.78 3.92 10.32
C VAL A 186 4.87 3.14 11.04
N TRP A 187 5.70 2.43 10.30
CA TRP A 187 6.77 1.60 10.82
C TRP A 187 8.11 2.35 10.81
N LEU A 188 8.63 2.70 9.63
CA LEU A 188 9.95 3.30 9.46
C LEU A 188 10.05 4.69 10.13
N GLY A 189 11.02 4.83 11.04
CA GLY A 189 11.25 6.08 11.77
C GLY A 189 10.11 6.46 12.72
N ASN A 190 9.31 5.48 13.14
CA ASN A 190 8.19 5.66 14.07
C ASN A 190 8.11 4.45 15.02
N ALA A 191 7.24 3.48 14.76
CA ALA A 191 7.04 2.32 15.66
C ALA A 191 8.24 1.35 15.70
N GLN A 192 9.18 1.48 14.78
CA GLN A 192 10.42 0.72 14.72
C GLN A 192 11.43 1.15 15.80
N GLU A 193 11.45 2.43 16.20
CA GLU A 193 12.32 3.01 17.24
C GLU A 193 11.76 2.77 18.65
#